data_6399ae2b367c84e6e301ab9bcc6f1b28
#
_entry.id   6399ae2b367c84e6e301ab9bcc6f1b28
#
_cell.length_a   1.000
_cell.length_b   1.000
_cell.length_c   1.000
_cell.angle_alpha   90.00
_cell.angle_beta   90.00
_cell.angle_gamma   90.00
#
_symmetry.space_group_name_H-M   'P 1'
#
loop_
_entity.id
_entity.type
_entity.pdbx_description
1 polymer ?
#
loop_
_entity_poly.entity_id
_entity_poly.type
_entity_poly.pdbx_seq_one_letter_code
_entity_poly.pdbx_strand_id
1 'polypeptide(L)'
;MKKEGYYSTGEFMKQANITKKTIRYYDEKNILKPSFVSDFGARYYTEKDLAKLQQILLLKYLGFSLGDIKEMQVDDADKHFIVNSLNIQQKLVEDRIEQLQLVASTIREATDDLQADREVDWTKLFELIQVADLESILKKQYKDASNIMARINLHKQYSVNKQGWFPWIYEQMQVKPEQKILELGCGAGDIWVENAEKLPEDISITVTDISDGMLRDARREIGREDAVFSYAICSCESIPFADETFDLVVANHVLFYCDDIGQACREIRRVLKPGGVLVAGTYGSAHMKEISRLVMEFDDRIILAAENLYDRFGKENGSDILQSTFEQVEWRQYEDAIEIDDAEPLISYVLSCHGNQNQYIAHKYKEFRTFMKKKIVGGFHITKDAGIFLVKK
;
A
#
# COMPACT_ATOMS: atom_id res chain seq x y z
N MET A 1 -39.39 -35.06 -5.32
CA MET A 1 -40.03 -34.09 -4.43
C MET A 1 -39.06 -32.96 -4.16
N LYS A 2 -39.47 -31.70 -4.34
CA LYS A 2 -38.65 -30.55 -4.01
C LYS A 2 -38.66 -30.42 -2.49
N LYS A 3 -37.48 -30.48 -1.86
CA LYS A 3 -37.37 -30.34 -0.40
C LYS A 3 -37.40 -28.82 -0.10
N GLU A 4 -38.36 -28.38 0.69
CA GLU A 4 -38.53 -26.95 1.03
C GLU A 4 -37.23 -26.39 1.69
N GLY A 5 -36.76 -25.26 1.26
CA GLY A 5 -35.51 -24.68 1.74
C GLY A 5 -34.24 -25.23 1.08
N TYR A 6 -34.31 -26.07 0.04
CA TYR A 6 -33.17 -26.62 -0.66
C TYR A 6 -33.20 -26.31 -2.16
N TYR A 7 -32.04 -25.95 -2.71
CA TYR A 7 -31.81 -25.80 -4.12
C TYR A 7 -31.26 -27.09 -4.70
N SER A 8 -31.79 -27.55 -5.83
CA SER A 8 -31.13 -28.55 -6.64
C SER A 8 -29.81 -28.02 -7.21
N THR A 9 -28.90 -28.90 -7.62
CA THR A 9 -27.65 -28.48 -8.26
C THR A 9 -27.87 -27.49 -9.43
N GLY A 10 -28.93 -27.70 -10.23
CA GLY A 10 -29.26 -26.85 -11.37
C GLY A 10 -29.71 -25.43 -10.96
N GLU A 11 -30.58 -25.36 -9.94
CA GLU A 11 -31.04 -24.07 -9.38
C GLU A 11 -29.92 -23.32 -8.72
N PHE A 12 -29.10 -24.01 -7.94
CA PHE A 12 -27.92 -23.45 -7.27
C PHE A 12 -26.88 -22.87 -8.25
N MET A 13 -26.58 -23.61 -9.31
CA MET A 13 -25.69 -23.15 -10.38
C MET A 13 -26.21 -21.90 -11.08
N LYS A 14 -27.53 -21.86 -11.37
CA LYS A 14 -28.16 -20.72 -12.02
C LYS A 14 -28.12 -19.48 -11.15
N GLN A 15 -28.34 -19.63 -9.86
CA GLN A 15 -28.35 -18.52 -8.91
C GLN A 15 -26.93 -17.94 -8.66
N ALA A 16 -25.91 -18.80 -8.66
CA ALA A 16 -24.52 -18.42 -8.46
C ALA A 16 -23.75 -18.12 -9.77
N ASN A 17 -24.38 -18.29 -10.93
CA ASN A 17 -23.77 -18.14 -12.25
C ASN A 17 -22.47 -18.96 -12.43
N ILE A 18 -22.48 -20.22 -12.00
CA ILE A 18 -21.33 -21.13 -12.11
C ILE A 18 -21.66 -22.38 -12.92
N THR A 19 -20.62 -23.08 -13.40
CA THR A 19 -20.78 -24.30 -14.18
C THR A 19 -20.95 -25.54 -13.31
N LYS A 20 -21.58 -26.59 -13.88
CA LYS A 20 -21.69 -27.91 -13.23
C LYS A 20 -20.32 -28.50 -12.91
N LYS A 21 -19.32 -28.21 -13.72
CA LYS A 21 -17.93 -28.66 -13.53
C LYS A 21 -17.34 -27.97 -12.31
N THR A 22 -17.57 -26.67 -12.13
CA THR A 22 -17.06 -25.87 -10.98
C THR A 22 -17.63 -26.40 -9.67
N ILE A 23 -18.95 -26.62 -9.56
CA ILE A 23 -19.54 -27.05 -8.29
C ILE A 23 -19.13 -28.49 -7.92
N ARG A 24 -18.99 -29.37 -8.93
CA ARG A 24 -18.46 -30.73 -8.69
C ARG A 24 -17.02 -30.69 -8.22
N TYR A 25 -16.20 -29.86 -8.83
CA TYR A 25 -14.81 -29.67 -8.44
C TYR A 25 -14.69 -29.16 -6.99
N TYR A 26 -15.55 -28.21 -6.58
CA TYR A 26 -15.57 -27.74 -5.20
C TYR A 26 -16.00 -28.81 -4.19
N ASP A 27 -16.96 -29.67 -4.56
CA ASP A 27 -17.35 -30.81 -3.75
C ASP A 27 -16.22 -31.86 -3.62
N GLU A 28 -15.58 -32.22 -4.73
CA GLU A 28 -14.43 -33.16 -4.77
C GLU A 28 -13.23 -32.67 -3.96
N LYS A 29 -12.97 -31.37 -4.01
CA LYS A 29 -11.87 -30.73 -3.27
C LYS A 29 -12.20 -30.42 -1.80
N ASN A 30 -13.40 -30.76 -1.33
CA ASN A 30 -13.91 -30.43 0.01
C ASN A 30 -13.91 -28.91 0.33
N ILE A 31 -14.18 -28.09 -0.66
CA ILE A 31 -14.28 -26.63 -0.53
C ILE A 31 -15.72 -26.22 -0.24
N LEU A 32 -16.67 -26.81 -0.99
CA LEU A 32 -18.11 -26.63 -0.80
C LEU A 32 -18.82 -27.98 -0.96
N LYS A 33 -19.34 -28.50 0.15
CA LYS A 33 -20.12 -29.73 0.19
C LYS A 33 -21.62 -29.43 0.06
N PRO A 34 -22.39 -30.30 -0.62
CA PRO A 34 -23.85 -30.20 -0.56
C PRO A 34 -24.36 -30.46 0.88
N SER A 35 -25.34 -29.69 1.34
CA SER A 35 -25.96 -29.90 2.64
C SER A 35 -26.77 -31.19 2.72
N PHE A 36 -27.18 -31.72 1.56
CA PHE A 36 -27.90 -33.00 1.50
C PHE A 36 -27.61 -33.74 0.18
N VAL A 37 -27.41 -35.02 0.26
CA VAL A 37 -27.33 -35.94 -0.90
C VAL A 37 -28.41 -36.97 -0.78
N SER A 38 -29.27 -37.14 -1.80
CA SER A 38 -30.33 -38.16 -1.80
C SER A 38 -29.76 -39.57 -1.99
N ASP A 39 -30.56 -40.58 -1.70
CA ASP A 39 -30.23 -42.00 -1.92
C ASP A 39 -29.88 -42.32 -3.39
N PHE A 40 -30.33 -41.50 -4.33
CA PHE A 40 -30.03 -41.60 -5.76
C PHE A 40 -28.84 -40.73 -6.17
N GLY A 41 -28.06 -40.15 -5.21
CA GLY A 41 -26.88 -39.36 -5.46
C GLY A 41 -27.14 -37.91 -5.95
N ALA A 42 -28.40 -37.44 -5.89
CA ALA A 42 -28.72 -36.05 -6.20
C ALA A 42 -28.30 -35.12 -5.05
N ARG A 43 -27.58 -34.03 -5.41
CA ARG A 43 -27.04 -33.05 -4.48
C ARG A 43 -27.98 -31.87 -4.30
N TYR A 44 -28.14 -31.44 -3.06
CA TYR A 44 -28.99 -30.31 -2.67
C TYR A 44 -28.21 -29.36 -1.76
N TYR A 45 -28.44 -28.08 -1.94
CA TYR A 45 -27.75 -26.97 -1.28
C TYR A 45 -28.74 -26.06 -0.58
N THR A 46 -28.30 -25.38 0.47
CA THR A 46 -29.11 -24.42 1.24
C THR A 46 -28.69 -22.97 0.91
N GLU A 47 -29.43 -21.99 1.46
CA GLU A 47 -29.09 -20.58 1.47
C GLU A 47 -27.69 -20.33 2.08
N LYS A 48 -27.35 -21.08 3.16
CA LYS A 48 -26.04 -21.03 3.80
C LYS A 48 -24.92 -21.50 2.85
N ASP A 49 -25.17 -22.52 2.07
CA ASP A 49 -24.22 -22.99 1.06
C ASP A 49 -24.06 -21.97 -0.07
N LEU A 50 -25.12 -21.22 -0.41
CA LEU A 50 -25.06 -20.15 -1.37
C LEU A 50 -24.19 -18.98 -0.87
N ALA A 51 -24.41 -18.56 0.38
CA ALA A 51 -23.56 -17.53 1.01
C ALA A 51 -22.09 -17.96 1.06
N LYS A 52 -21.82 -19.23 1.43
CA LYS A 52 -20.47 -19.80 1.43
C LYS A 52 -19.86 -19.84 0.02
N LEU A 53 -20.65 -20.18 -0.99
CA LEU A 53 -20.18 -20.13 -2.38
C LEU A 53 -19.84 -18.72 -2.83
N GLN A 54 -20.67 -17.73 -2.48
CA GLN A 54 -20.40 -16.32 -2.78
C GLN A 54 -19.09 -15.84 -2.15
N GLN A 55 -18.81 -16.23 -0.91
CA GLN A 55 -17.54 -15.98 -0.24
C GLN A 55 -16.35 -16.64 -0.99
N ILE A 56 -16.50 -17.91 -1.38
CA ILE A 56 -15.49 -18.64 -2.16
C ILE A 56 -15.20 -17.93 -3.49
N LEU A 57 -16.24 -17.51 -4.20
CA LEU A 57 -16.11 -16.81 -5.49
C LEU A 57 -15.45 -15.45 -5.32
N LEU A 58 -15.79 -14.71 -4.26
CA LEU A 58 -15.17 -13.46 -3.91
C LEU A 58 -13.66 -13.66 -3.63
N LEU A 59 -13.30 -14.61 -2.77
CA LEU A 59 -11.90 -14.92 -2.45
C LEU A 59 -11.13 -15.38 -3.69
N LYS A 60 -11.76 -16.16 -4.59
CA LYS A 60 -11.19 -16.52 -5.89
C LYS A 60 -10.93 -15.30 -6.76
N TYR A 61 -11.90 -14.39 -6.82
CA TYR A 61 -11.76 -13.13 -7.55
C TYR A 61 -10.63 -12.26 -6.96
N LEU A 62 -10.43 -12.31 -5.64
CA LEU A 62 -9.34 -11.66 -4.92
C LEU A 62 -7.96 -12.36 -5.09
N GLY A 63 -7.88 -13.42 -5.93
CA GLY A 63 -6.63 -14.09 -6.28
C GLY A 63 -6.20 -15.24 -5.36
N PHE A 64 -6.98 -15.59 -4.32
CA PHE A 64 -6.69 -16.72 -3.45
C PHE A 64 -6.76 -18.05 -4.20
N SER A 65 -5.83 -18.97 -3.90
CA SER A 65 -5.91 -20.32 -4.40
C SER A 65 -7.07 -21.07 -3.73
N LEU A 66 -7.57 -22.12 -4.36
CA LEU A 66 -8.60 -22.97 -3.73
C LEU A 66 -8.09 -23.72 -2.49
N GLY A 67 -6.76 -23.91 -2.40
CA GLY A 67 -6.11 -24.43 -1.21
C GLY A 67 -6.25 -23.49 -0.03
N ASP A 68 -5.91 -22.21 -0.25
CA ASP A 68 -6.02 -21.16 0.77
C ASP A 68 -7.46 -21.00 1.27
N ILE A 69 -8.42 -20.99 0.33
CA ILE A 69 -9.85 -20.87 0.64
C ILE A 69 -10.38 -22.07 1.47
N LYS A 70 -9.88 -23.28 1.17
CA LYS A 70 -10.25 -24.48 1.91
C LYS A 70 -9.75 -24.46 3.36
N GLU A 71 -8.58 -23.87 3.59
CA GLU A 71 -7.95 -23.79 4.90
C GLU A 71 -8.48 -22.63 5.75
N MET A 72 -9.11 -21.63 5.10
CA MET A 72 -9.83 -20.55 5.77
C MET A 72 -11.15 -21.10 6.37
N GLN A 73 -11.09 -21.53 7.64
CA GLN A 73 -12.33 -21.69 8.43
C GLN A 73 -12.80 -20.31 8.81
N VAL A 74 -14.00 -19.94 8.35
CA VAL A 74 -14.62 -18.63 8.55
C VAL A 74 -15.00 -18.47 10.03
N ASP A 75 -14.04 -18.09 10.87
CA ASP A 75 -14.23 -17.57 12.22
C ASP A 75 -14.13 -16.04 12.22
N ASP A 76 -14.58 -15.38 13.30
CA ASP A 76 -14.66 -13.91 13.41
C ASP A 76 -13.36 -13.14 13.09
N ALA A 77 -12.18 -13.76 13.21
CA ALA A 77 -10.89 -13.19 12.80
C ALA A 77 -10.81 -12.94 11.27
N ASP A 78 -11.50 -13.74 10.47
CA ASP A 78 -11.53 -13.60 9.01
C ASP A 78 -12.42 -12.43 8.56
N LYS A 79 -13.31 -11.92 9.42
CA LYS A 79 -14.21 -10.81 9.10
C LYS A 79 -13.44 -9.49 8.84
N HIS A 80 -12.43 -9.20 9.64
CA HIS A 80 -11.55 -8.04 9.42
C HIS A 80 -10.76 -8.16 8.11
N PHE A 81 -10.28 -9.35 7.80
CA PHE A 81 -9.60 -9.63 6.55
C PHE A 81 -10.53 -9.46 5.34
N ILE A 82 -11.77 -9.98 5.40
CA ILE A 82 -12.79 -9.85 4.34
C ILE A 82 -13.14 -8.37 4.15
N VAL A 83 -13.38 -7.62 5.23
CA VAL A 83 -13.69 -6.18 5.17
C VAL A 83 -12.55 -5.39 4.53
N ASN A 84 -11.31 -5.63 4.95
CA ASN A 84 -10.14 -4.98 4.34
C ASN A 84 -10.01 -5.33 2.85
N SER A 85 -10.22 -6.58 2.48
CA SER A 85 -10.17 -7.03 1.09
C SER A 85 -11.27 -6.40 0.23
N LEU A 86 -12.47 -6.22 0.79
CA LEU A 86 -13.58 -5.54 0.11
C LEU A 86 -13.31 -4.04 -0.07
N ASN A 87 -12.75 -3.37 0.94
CA ASN A 87 -12.37 -1.96 0.84
C ASN A 87 -11.31 -1.74 -0.25
N ILE A 88 -10.33 -2.64 -0.34
CA ILE A 88 -9.33 -2.63 -1.40
C ILE A 88 -9.99 -2.81 -2.77
N GLN A 89 -10.93 -3.76 -2.91
CA GLN A 89 -11.65 -3.96 -4.16
C GLN A 89 -12.50 -2.75 -4.55
N GLN A 90 -13.16 -2.13 -3.57
CA GLN A 90 -13.93 -0.91 -3.82
C GLN A 90 -13.02 0.18 -4.37
N LYS A 91 -11.90 0.44 -3.72
CA LYS A 91 -10.91 1.45 -4.15
C LYS A 91 -10.45 1.20 -5.59
N LEU A 92 -10.18 -0.05 -5.94
CA LEU A 92 -9.72 -0.43 -7.28
C LEU A 92 -10.80 -0.25 -8.36
N VAL A 93 -12.04 -0.47 -8.02
CA VAL A 93 -13.18 -0.18 -8.92
C VAL A 93 -13.30 1.35 -9.11
N GLU A 94 -13.13 2.11 -8.05
CA GLU A 94 -13.15 3.57 -8.08
C GLU A 94 -12.01 4.13 -8.94
N ASP A 95 -10.78 3.66 -8.76
CA ASP A 95 -9.62 4.01 -9.60
C ASP A 95 -9.86 3.66 -11.08
N ARG A 96 -10.51 2.52 -11.35
CA ARG A 96 -10.85 2.12 -12.72
C ARG A 96 -11.92 3.01 -13.35
N ILE A 97 -12.89 3.45 -12.55
CA ILE A 97 -13.92 4.41 -13.00
C ILE A 97 -13.27 5.73 -13.40
N GLU A 98 -12.36 6.26 -12.57
CA GLU A 98 -11.63 7.50 -12.88
C GLU A 98 -10.80 7.39 -14.16
N GLN A 99 -10.07 6.29 -14.33
CA GLN A 99 -9.31 6.05 -15.56
C GLN A 99 -10.20 5.97 -16.81
N LEU A 100 -11.31 5.25 -16.72
CA LEU A 100 -12.26 5.18 -17.84
C LEU A 100 -12.91 6.53 -18.13
N GLN A 101 -13.13 7.36 -17.13
CA GLN A 101 -13.63 8.72 -17.29
C GLN A 101 -12.60 9.61 -18.01
N LEU A 102 -11.30 9.48 -17.68
CA LEU A 102 -10.23 10.19 -18.36
C LEU A 102 -10.12 9.76 -19.84
N VAL A 103 -10.15 8.46 -20.12
CA VAL A 103 -10.19 7.95 -21.50
C VAL A 103 -11.41 8.48 -22.25
N ALA A 104 -12.58 8.46 -21.62
CA ALA A 104 -13.81 8.94 -22.23
C ALA A 104 -13.80 10.47 -22.49
N SER A 105 -13.15 11.26 -21.62
CA SER A 105 -12.98 12.71 -21.85
C SER A 105 -12.05 13.00 -23.01
N THR A 106 -10.92 12.29 -23.10
CA THR A 106 -9.96 12.47 -24.19
C THR A 106 -10.50 12.03 -25.53
N ILE A 107 -11.30 10.94 -25.57
CA ILE A 107 -12.02 10.55 -26.79
C ILE A 107 -13.01 11.64 -27.22
N ARG A 108 -13.71 12.27 -26.27
CA ARG A 108 -14.63 13.39 -26.57
C ARG A 108 -13.87 14.60 -27.11
N GLU A 109 -12.78 15.02 -26.47
CA GLU A 109 -11.91 16.10 -26.95
C GLU A 109 -11.46 15.85 -28.39
N ALA A 110 -10.93 14.65 -28.68
CA ALA A 110 -10.51 14.28 -30.02
C ALA A 110 -11.67 14.27 -31.03
N THR A 111 -12.87 13.86 -30.60
CA THR A 111 -14.08 13.88 -31.45
C THR A 111 -14.50 15.31 -31.77
N ASP A 112 -14.48 16.21 -30.77
CA ASP A 112 -14.83 17.62 -30.92
C ASP A 112 -13.81 18.35 -31.81
N ASP A 113 -12.53 18.00 -31.72
CA ASP A 113 -11.47 18.55 -32.57
C ASP A 113 -11.64 18.12 -34.04
N LEU A 114 -11.93 16.84 -34.25
CA LEU A 114 -12.23 16.33 -35.64
C LEU A 114 -13.47 16.97 -36.25
N GLN A 115 -14.53 17.17 -35.45
CA GLN A 115 -15.76 17.81 -35.94
C GLN A 115 -15.57 19.30 -36.23
N ALA A 116 -14.59 19.93 -35.58
CA ALA A 116 -14.23 21.34 -35.75
C ALA A 116 -13.08 21.56 -36.79
N ASP A 117 -12.71 20.51 -37.57
CA ASP A 117 -11.55 20.53 -38.49
C ASP A 117 -10.23 20.98 -37.80
N ARG A 118 -10.04 20.66 -36.52
CA ARG A 118 -8.80 20.91 -35.81
C ARG A 118 -7.88 19.68 -35.80
N GLU A 119 -6.59 19.92 -35.62
CA GLU A 119 -5.61 18.85 -35.59
C GLU A 119 -5.73 18.07 -34.24
N VAL A 120 -5.85 16.74 -34.31
CA VAL A 120 -5.96 15.87 -33.12
C VAL A 120 -4.58 15.46 -32.63
N ASP A 121 -4.33 15.60 -31.34
CA ASP A 121 -3.13 15.09 -30.69
C ASP A 121 -3.22 13.56 -30.48
N TRP A 122 -2.80 12.84 -31.53
CA TRP A 122 -2.76 11.37 -31.50
C TRP A 122 -1.79 10.79 -30.47
N THR A 123 -0.77 11.57 -30.05
CA THR A 123 0.21 11.14 -29.05
C THR A 123 -0.45 10.99 -27.70
N LYS A 124 -1.27 11.97 -27.32
CA LYS A 124 -2.07 11.94 -26.08
C LYS A 124 -3.04 10.75 -26.03
N LEU A 125 -3.69 10.44 -27.17
CA LEU A 125 -4.56 9.27 -27.30
C LEU A 125 -3.79 7.94 -27.20
N PHE A 126 -2.60 7.87 -27.81
CA PHE A 126 -1.75 6.67 -27.78
C PHE A 126 -1.16 6.41 -26.40
N GLU A 127 -0.72 7.44 -25.69
CA GLU A 127 -0.28 7.34 -24.30
C GLU A 127 -1.39 6.81 -23.39
N LEU A 128 -2.62 7.26 -23.57
CA LEU A 128 -3.78 6.76 -22.83
C LEU A 128 -4.13 5.31 -23.16
N ILE A 129 -3.94 4.88 -24.42
CA ILE A 129 -4.13 3.47 -24.83
C ILE A 129 -3.02 2.59 -24.24
N GLN A 130 -1.78 3.06 -24.18
CA GLN A 130 -0.68 2.34 -23.51
C GLN A 130 -0.91 2.25 -21.98
N VAL A 131 -1.46 3.28 -21.38
CA VAL A 131 -1.91 3.25 -19.98
C VAL A 131 -3.07 2.27 -19.79
N ALA A 132 -3.88 1.99 -20.82
CA ALA A 132 -4.98 1.01 -20.78
C ALA A 132 -4.53 -0.46 -20.92
N ASP A 133 -3.30 -0.75 -21.33
CA ASP A 133 -2.69 -2.11 -21.26
C ASP A 133 -2.33 -2.52 -19.82
N LEU A 134 -3.00 -1.89 -18.93
CA LEU A 134 -2.89 -1.85 -17.47
C LEU A 134 -3.31 -3.13 -16.77
N GLU A 135 -3.80 -4.17 -17.46
CA GLU A 135 -4.20 -5.41 -16.77
C GLU A 135 -3.00 -6.10 -16.10
N SER A 136 -1.81 -5.97 -16.68
CA SER A 136 -0.58 -6.52 -16.09
C SER A 136 -0.01 -5.62 -14.99
N ILE A 137 -0.13 -4.31 -15.14
CA ILE A 137 0.32 -3.30 -14.17
C ILE A 137 -0.65 -3.27 -12.97
N LEU A 138 -1.95 -3.33 -13.21
CA LEU A 138 -2.97 -3.40 -12.16
C LEU A 138 -2.84 -4.67 -11.31
N LYS A 139 -2.59 -5.84 -11.90
CA LYS A 139 -2.29 -7.06 -11.13
C LYS A 139 -1.08 -6.89 -10.20
N LYS A 140 -0.12 -6.08 -10.59
CA LYS A 140 1.07 -5.76 -9.79
C LYS A 140 0.76 -4.73 -8.71
N GLN A 141 0.01 -3.67 -9.04
CA GLN A 141 -0.47 -2.65 -8.08
C GLN A 141 -1.48 -3.23 -7.08
N TYR A 142 -2.33 -4.17 -7.48
CA TYR A 142 -3.23 -4.92 -6.59
C TYR A 142 -2.48 -5.60 -5.45
N LYS A 143 -1.40 -6.28 -5.80
CA LYS A 143 -0.52 -6.92 -4.83
C LYS A 143 0.12 -5.87 -3.91
N ASP A 144 0.43 -4.70 -4.44
CA ASP A 144 1.11 -3.63 -3.71
C ASP A 144 0.18 -2.86 -2.77
N ALA A 145 -1.06 -2.56 -3.13
CA ALA A 145 -2.00 -1.84 -2.26
C ALA A 145 -2.44 -2.66 -1.03
N SER A 146 -2.77 -3.95 -1.21
CA SER A 146 -3.05 -4.84 -0.07
C SER A 146 -1.84 -5.02 0.85
N ASN A 147 -0.66 -5.06 0.26
CA ASN A 147 0.61 -5.18 0.95
C ASN A 147 0.93 -3.93 1.78
N ILE A 148 0.68 -2.74 1.26
CA ILE A 148 0.85 -1.47 1.97
C ILE A 148 -0.07 -1.40 3.20
N MET A 149 -1.35 -1.75 3.04
CA MET A 149 -2.30 -1.73 4.16
C MET A 149 -1.94 -2.71 5.28
N ALA A 150 -1.46 -3.91 4.97
CA ALA A 150 -0.99 -4.85 5.98
C ALA A 150 0.18 -4.28 6.80
N ARG A 151 1.09 -3.54 6.14
CA ARG A 151 2.22 -2.86 6.78
C ARG A 151 1.77 -1.71 7.66
N ILE A 152 0.93 -0.81 7.13
CA ILE A 152 0.37 0.32 7.87
C ILE A 152 -0.37 -0.17 9.11
N ASN A 153 -1.21 -1.20 8.98
CA ASN A 153 -1.98 -1.74 10.08
C ASN A 153 -1.10 -2.32 11.20
N LEU A 154 -0.03 -3.05 10.86
CA LEU A 154 0.91 -3.56 11.84
C LEU A 154 1.53 -2.41 12.66
N HIS A 155 2.01 -1.36 11.99
CA HIS A 155 2.59 -0.19 12.65
C HIS A 155 1.54 0.57 13.48
N LYS A 156 0.36 0.81 12.94
CA LYS A 156 -0.68 1.61 13.61
C LYS A 156 -1.25 0.93 14.86
N GLN A 157 -1.44 -0.38 14.83
CA GLN A 157 -2.07 -1.12 15.93
C GLN A 157 -1.09 -1.50 17.04
N TYR A 158 0.13 -1.91 16.68
CA TYR A 158 1.07 -2.55 17.60
C TYR A 158 2.29 -1.71 17.97
N SER A 159 2.39 -0.49 17.43
CA SER A 159 3.43 0.48 17.83
C SER A 159 3.32 0.84 19.32
N VAL A 160 4.44 0.80 20.02
CA VAL A 160 4.54 1.16 21.43
C VAL A 160 4.42 2.67 21.61
N ASN A 161 5.03 3.42 20.71
CA ASN A 161 4.94 4.88 20.71
C ASN A 161 3.58 5.34 20.19
N LYS A 162 2.74 5.82 21.10
CA LYS A 162 1.36 6.24 20.79
C LYS A 162 1.26 7.60 20.12
N GLN A 163 2.35 8.37 20.08
CA GLN A 163 2.39 9.63 19.33
C GLN A 163 2.19 9.39 17.83
N GLY A 164 2.78 8.32 17.29
CA GLY A 164 2.77 8.02 15.86
C GLY A 164 3.90 8.72 15.08
N TRP A 165 4.27 8.11 13.95
CA TRP A 165 5.36 8.56 13.10
C TRP A 165 5.12 9.93 12.48
N PHE A 166 3.95 10.14 11.88
CA PHE A 166 3.65 11.39 11.18
C PHE A 166 3.45 12.59 12.12
N PRO A 167 2.77 12.47 13.28
CA PRO A 167 2.76 13.53 14.28
C PRO A 167 4.15 13.85 14.83
N TRP A 168 5.01 12.84 15.03
CA TRP A 168 6.38 13.06 15.48
C TRP A 168 7.23 13.81 14.43
N ILE A 169 7.17 13.41 13.15
CA ILE A 169 7.88 14.14 12.07
C ILE A 169 7.40 15.59 12.03
N TYR A 170 6.10 15.82 12.09
CA TYR A 170 5.53 17.16 12.06
C TYR A 170 6.09 18.04 13.20
N GLU A 171 6.23 17.52 14.40
CA GLU A 171 6.89 18.24 15.49
C GLU A 171 8.35 18.57 15.19
N GLN A 172 9.09 17.63 14.56
CA GLN A 172 10.48 17.86 14.19
C GLN A 172 10.62 18.93 13.09
N MET A 173 9.63 19.07 12.23
CA MET A 173 9.59 20.11 11.18
C MET A 173 9.55 21.53 11.75
N GLN A 174 9.01 21.71 12.97
CA GLN A 174 8.86 23.02 13.62
C GLN A 174 8.19 24.05 12.70
N VAL A 175 7.10 23.64 12.08
CA VAL A 175 6.34 24.44 11.11
C VAL A 175 5.92 25.79 11.72
N LYS A 176 6.10 26.88 10.96
CA LYS A 176 5.79 28.26 11.37
C LYS A 176 4.80 28.90 10.39
N PRO A 177 4.07 29.92 10.81
CA PRO A 177 3.27 30.74 9.89
C PRO A 177 4.08 31.30 8.74
N GLU A 178 3.45 31.56 7.61
CA GLU A 178 4.01 32.16 6.40
C GLU A 178 5.10 31.32 5.69
N GLN A 179 5.39 30.11 6.17
CA GLN A 179 6.37 29.23 5.51
C GLN A 179 5.83 28.63 4.22
N LYS A 180 6.74 28.47 3.25
CA LYS A 180 6.54 27.67 2.04
C LYS A 180 7.20 26.32 2.23
N ILE A 181 6.41 25.27 2.18
CA ILE A 181 6.86 23.89 2.38
C ILE A 181 6.71 23.10 1.10
N LEU A 182 7.72 22.30 0.78
CA LEU A 182 7.67 21.29 -0.28
C LEU A 182 7.74 19.90 0.34
N GLU A 183 6.81 19.02 0.01
CA GLU A 183 6.92 17.60 0.28
C GLU A 183 7.24 16.85 -1.00
N LEU A 184 8.30 16.03 -0.96
CA LEU A 184 8.75 15.14 -2.03
C LEU A 184 8.37 13.71 -1.69
N GLY A 185 7.63 13.02 -2.59
CA GLY A 185 7.17 11.66 -2.38
C GLY A 185 6.12 11.56 -1.28
N CYS A 186 5.01 12.27 -1.44
CA CYS A 186 3.98 12.40 -0.39
C CYS A 186 3.19 11.12 -0.10
N GLY A 187 3.19 10.13 -1.01
CA GLY A 187 2.31 8.97 -0.89
C GLY A 187 0.84 9.39 -0.78
N ALA A 188 0.14 8.94 0.26
CA ALA A 188 -1.25 9.31 0.52
C ALA A 188 -1.43 10.65 1.28
N GLY A 189 -0.35 11.38 1.59
CA GLY A 189 -0.42 12.67 2.28
C GLY A 189 -0.57 12.58 3.79
N ASP A 190 -0.22 11.45 4.39
CA ASP A 190 -0.46 11.14 5.81
C ASP A 190 0.13 12.18 6.78
N ILE A 191 1.27 12.83 6.44
CA ILE A 191 1.85 13.90 7.27
C ILE A 191 0.83 15.02 7.48
N TRP A 192 0.11 15.40 6.46
CA TRP A 192 -0.84 16.51 6.51
C TRP A 192 -2.20 16.08 7.06
N VAL A 193 -2.64 14.87 6.71
CA VAL A 193 -3.89 14.29 7.23
C VAL A 193 -3.86 14.16 8.75
N GLU A 194 -2.81 13.57 9.30
CA GLU A 194 -2.70 13.35 10.75
C GLU A 194 -2.40 14.63 11.56
N ASN A 195 -2.01 15.72 10.90
CA ASN A 195 -1.68 16.99 11.55
C ASN A 195 -2.54 18.17 11.07
N ALA A 196 -3.66 17.92 10.40
CA ALA A 196 -4.50 18.95 9.78
C ALA A 196 -4.94 20.06 10.76
N GLU A 197 -5.23 19.70 12.01
CA GLU A 197 -5.64 20.63 13.07
C GLU A 197 -4.50 21.49 13.64
N LYS A 198 -3.24 21.13 13.35
CA LYS A 198 -2.04 21.81 13.87
C LYS A 198 -1.43 22.79 12.86
N LEU A 199 -1.98 22.84 11.64
CA LEU A 199 -1.44 23.69 10.59
C LEU A 199 -1.62 25.19 10.97
N PRO A 200 -0.54 25.98 10.91
CA PRO A 200 -0.64 27.44 11.12
C PRO A 200 -1.50 28.09 10.03
N GLU A 201 -2.03 29.26 10.34
CA GLU A 201 -2.61 30.15 9.33
C GLU A 201 -1.51 30.68 8.38
N ASP A 202 -1.89 31.04 7.16
CA ASP A 202 -1.00 31.62 6.14
C ASP A 202 0.19 30.77 5.69
N ILE A 203 0.11 29.43 5.84
CA ILE A 203 1.10 28.49 5.34
C ILE A 203 0.84 28.10 3.88
N SER A 204 1.87 27.80 3.12
CA SER A 204 1.75 27.27 1.76
C SER A 204 2.48 25.93 1.66
N ILE A 205 1.77 24.87 1.29
CA ILE A 205 2.29 23.50 1.21
C ILE A 205 2.15 23.02 -0.24
N THR A 206 3.29 22.67 -0.84
CA THR A 206 3.33 22.01 -2.15
C THR A 206 3.58 20.53 -1.95
N VAL A 207 2.57 19.72 -2.23
CA VAL A 207 2.59 18.26 -2.08
C VAL A 207 2.98 17.65 -3.43
N THR A 208 4.03 16.83 -3.46
CA THR A 208 4.51 16.25 -4.72
C THR A 208 4.79 14.76 -4.62
N ASP A 209 4.56 14.06 -5.72
CA ASP A 209 4.95 12.68 -5.92
C ASP A 209 5.28 12.46 -7.40
N ILE A 210 6.05 11.43 -7.72
CA ILE A 210 6.30 11.04 -9.11
C ILE A 210 5.07 10.32 -9.69
N SER A 211 4.23 9.75 -8.84
CA SER A 211 3.00 9.05 -9.19
C SER A 211 1.80 9.99 -9.13
N ASP A 212 1.15 10.20 -10.28
CA ASP A 212 -0.12 10.93 -10.36
C ASP A 212 -1.24 10.27 -9.53
N GLY A 213 -1.23 8.92 -9.44
CA GLY A 213 -2.16 8.16 -8.59
C GLY A 213 -2.00 8.50 -7.10
N MET A 214 -0.76 8.59 -6.60
CA MET A 214 -0.49 8.99 -5.20
C MET A 214 -0.95 10.43 -4.94
N LEU A 215 -0.72 11.35 -5.88
CA LEU A 215 -1.20 12.73 -5.75
C LEU A 215 -2.72 12.84 -5.69
N ARG A 216 -3.45 12.04 -6.47
CA ARG A 216 -4.91 11.96 -6.39
C ARG A 216 -5.37 11.44 -5.03
N ASP A 217 -4.73 10.39 -4.52
CA ASP A 217 -5.01 9.85 -3.20
C ASP A 217 -4.73 10.89 -2.12
N ALA A 218 -3.56 11.53 -2.14
CA ALA A 218 -3.20 12.59 -1.20
C ALA A 218 -4.22 13.76 -1.21
N ARG A 219 -4.64 14.22 -2.40
CA ARG A 219 -5.66 15.27 -2.53
C ARG A 219 -7.00 14.86 -1.90
N ARG A 220 -7.41 13.61 -2.11
CA ARG A 220 -8.66 13.09 -1.54
C ARG A 220 -8.58 12.96 -0.02
N GLU A 221 -7.51 12.39 0.50
CA GLU A 221 -7.34 12.15 1.94
C GLU A 221 -7.12 13.44 2.73
N ILE A 222 -6.35 14.41 2.18
CA ILE A 222 -6.18 15.74 2.77
C ILE A 222 -7.52 16.49 2.77
N GLY A 223 -8.35 16.31 1.71
CA GLY A 223 -9.75 16.79 1.66
C GLY A 223 -9.91 18.30 1.77
N ARG A 224 -8.84 19.08 1.54
CA ARG A 224 -8.85 20.54 1.60
C ARG A 224 -8.62 21.13 0.21
N GLU A 225 -9.55 21.95 -0.24
CA GLU A 225 -9.49 22.68 -1.52
C GLU A 225 -9.11 24.16 -1.34
N ASP A 226 -8.56 24.52 -0.17
CA ASP A 226 -8.13 25.89 0.11
C ASP A 226 -6.75 26.18 -0.49
N ALA A 227 -6.37 27.47 -0.45
CA ALA A 227 -5.10 27.95 -1.00
C ALA A 227 -3.86 27.47 -0.26
N VAL A 228 -4.02 26.71 0.82
CA VAL A 228 -2.91 26.16 1.62
C VAL A 228 -2.17 25.08 0.86
N PHE A 229 -2.90 24.22 0.11
CA PHE A 229 -2.32 23.08 -0.59
C PHE A 229 -2.26 23.28 -2.10
N SER A 230 -1.11 22.99 -2.68
CA SER A 230 -0.90 22.80 -4.11
C SER A 230 -0.31 21.44 -4.41
N TYR A 231 -0.57 20.88 -5.60
CA TYR A 231 -0.18 19.51 -5.96
C TYR A 231 0.55 19.54 -7.30
N ALA A 232 1.69 18.85 -7.40
CA ALA A 232 2.46 18.76 -8.64
C ALA A 232 3.17 17.40 -8.77
N ILE A 233 3.21 16.85 -9.99
CA ILE A 233 4.07 15.70 -10.30
C ILE A 233 5.51 16.17 -10.28
N CYS A 234 6.38 15.49 -9.52
CA CYS A 234 7.74 15.90 -9.33
C CYS A 234 8.66 14.70 -9.05
N SER A 235 9.82 14.66 -9.72
CA SER A 235 10.95 13.82 -9.33
C SER A 235 11.85 14.57 -8.36
N CYS A 236 12.37 13.88 -7.34
CA CYS A 236 13.36 14.45 -6.42
C CYS A 236 14.64 14.91 -7.15
N GLU A 237 14.97 14.30 -8.29
CA GLU A 237 16.17 14.56 -9.09
C GLU A 237 16.00 15.73 -10.08
N SER A 238 14.75 16.22 -10.27
CA SER A 238 14.41 17.33 -11.16
C SER A 238 13.19 18.06 -10.59
N ILE A 239 13.42 19.01 -9.71
CA ILE A 239 12.38 19.73 -8.99
C ILE A 239 11.95 20.95 -9.81
N PRO A 240 10.68 21.04 -10.31
CA PRO A 240 10.24 22.05 -11.26
C PRO A 240 9.90 23.40 -10.59
N PHE A 241 10.66 23.79 -9.58
CA PHE A 241 10.49 25.06 -8.88
C PHE A 241 11.76 25.90 -8.94
N ALA A 242 11.61 27.22 -8.81
CA ALA A 242 12.74 28.16 -8.83
C ALA A 242 13.67 27.96 -7.61
N ASP A 243 14.90 28.42 -7.74
CA ASP A 243 15.87 28.45 -6.66
C ASP A 243 15.30 29.23 -5.45
N GLU A 244 15.70 28.83 -4.26
CA GLU A 244 15.39 29.54 -3.01
C GLU A 244 13.89 29.84 -2.80
N THR A 245 13.04 28.89 -3.17
CA THR A 245 11.59 29.04 -3.09
C THR A 245 11.04 28.61 -1.72
N PHE A 246 11.58 27.56 -1.12
CA PHE A 246 11.00 26.90 0.04
C PHE A 246 11.79 27.14 1.33
N ASP A 247 11.07 27.32 2.42
CA ASP A 247 11.65 27.44 3.77
C ASP A 247 11.95 26.05 4.36
N LEU A 248 11.15 25.04 3.96
CA LEU A 248 11.22 23.66 4.43
C LEU A 248 10.97 22.70 3.27
N VAL A 249 11.80 21.66 3.17
CA VAL A 249 11.57 20.52 2.29
C VAL A 249 11.44 19.26 3.16
N VAL A 250 10.44 18.44 2.88
CA VAL A 250 10.22 17.15 3.53
C VAL A 250 10.41 16.05 2.50
N ALA A 251 11.25 15.06 2.80
CA ALA A 251 11.52 13.89 1.97
C ALA A 251 11.41 12.64 2.86
N ASN A 252 10.17 12.22 3.16
CA ASN A 252 9.91 11.13 4.09
C ASN A 252 9.88 9.78 3.38
N HIS A 253 10.84 8.90 3.68
CA HIS A 253 10.96 7.57 3.09
C HIS A 253 10.98 7.55 1.55
N VAL A 254 11.63 8.53 0.91
CA VAL A 254 11.66 8.69 -0.54
C VAL A 254 13.06 8.66 -1.15
N LEU A 255 14.09 9.20 -0.48
CA LEU A 255 15.42 9.39 -1.09
C LEU A 255 16.08 8.07 -1.53
N PHE A 256 15.84 6.98 -0.85
CA PHE A 256 16.36 5.67 -1.25
C PHE A 256 15.76 5.12 -2.55
N TYR A 257 14.68 5.73 -3.08
CA TYR A 257 14.11 5.37 -4.39
C TYR A 257 14.72 6.16 -5.55
N CYS A 258 15.49 7.24 -5.27
CA CYS A 258 16.13 8.01 -6.31
C CYS A 258 17.26 7.20 -7.00
N ASP A 259 17.41 7.35 -8.30
CA ASP A 259 18.50 6.72 -9.04
C ASP A 259 19.83 7.42 -8.72
N ASP A 260 19.84 8.76 -8.69
CA ASP A 260 20.97 9.61 -8.24
C ASP A 260 20.59 10.45 -7.02
N ILE A 261 20.85 9.91 -5.81
CA ILE A 261 20.57 10.60 -4.54
C ILE A 261 21.38 11.89 -4.43
N GLY A 262 22.60 11.94 -4.97
CA GLY A 262 23.40 13.15 -4.99
C GLY A 262 22.75 14.27 -5.82
N GLN A 263 22.13 13.93 -6.96
CA GLN A 263 21.36 14.88 -7.76
C GLN A 263 20.13 15.36 -7.00
N ALA A 264 19.39 14.45 -6.35
CA ALA A 264 18.26 14.82 -5.51
C ALA A 264 18.67 15.80 -4.39
N CYS A 265 19.79 15.54 -3.71
CA CYS A 265 20.33 16.45 -2.70
C CYS A 265 20.69 17.85 -3.28
N ARG A 266 21.27 17.91 -4.48
CA ARG A 266 21.57 19.18 -5.16
C ARG A 266 20.31 19.97 -5.50
N GLU A 267 19.27 19.31 -6.03
CA GLU A 267 18.00 19.93 -6.34
C GLU A 267 17.27 20.41 -5.08
N ILE A 268 17.24 19.61 -4.01
CA ILE A 268 16.67 20.02 -2.72
C ILE A 268 17.40 21.25 -2.19
N ARG A 269 18.73 21.25 -2.21
CA ARG A 269 19.53 22.41 -1.79
C ARG A 269 19.25 23.64 -2.65
N ARG A 270 19.07 23.47 -3.95
CA ARG A 270 18.78 24.57 -4.88
C ARG A 270 17.47 25.25 -4.52
N VAL A 271 16.38 24.48 -4.31
CA VAL A 271 15.06 25.05 -4.05
C VAL A 271 14.86 25.55 -2.62
N LEU A 272 15.69 25.11 -1.66
CA LEU A 272 15.70 25.65 -0.30
C LEU A 272 16.25 27.07 -0.27
N LYS A 273 15.62 27.95 0.47
CA LYS A 273 16.12 29.30 0.82
C LYS A 273 17.40 29.18 1.67
N PRO A 274 18.23 30.25 1.72
CA PRO A 274 19.29 30.35 2.72
C PRO A 274 18.72 30.18 4.14
N GLY A 275 19.31 29.25 4.92
CA GLY A 275 18.82 28.88 6.24
C GLY A 275 17.56 27.99 6.24
N GLY A 276 17.09 27.57 5.08
CA GLY A 276 16.01 26.59 4.93
C GLY A 276 16.42 25.20 5.43
N VAL A 277 15.44 24.36 5.73
CA VAL A 277 15.63 23.06 6.37
C VAL A 277 15.12 21.93 5.47
N LEU A 278 15.90 20.84 5.38
CA LEU A 278 15.44 19.55 4.88
C LEU A 278 15.15 18.62 6.07
N VAL A 279 13.99 17.94 6.02
CA VAL A 279 13.64 16.82 6.89
C VAL A 279 13.59 15.55 6.04
N ALA A 280 14.58 14.67 6.19
CA ALA A 280 14.68 13.44 5.41
C ALA A 280 14.45 12.20 6.29
N GLY A 281 13.31 11.54 6.14
CA GLY A 281 12.97 10.32 6.87
C GLY A 281 13.57 9.07 6.25
N THR A 282 14.13 8.18 7.10
CA THR A 282 14.64 6.88 6.67
C THR A 282 14.73 5.90 7.86
N TYR A 283 15.27 4.72 7.63
CA TYR A 283 15.48 3.69 8.64
C TYR A 283 16.87 3.05 8.51
N GLY A 284 17.29 2.35 9.56
CA GLY A 284 18.58 1.67 9.62
C GLY A 284 18.48 0.16 9.45
N SER A 285 19.64 -0.49 9.45
CA SER A 285 19.80 -1.94 9.23
C SER A 285 19.17 -2.81 10.34
N ALA A 286 18.91 -2.23 11.51
CA ALA A 286 18.25 -2.94 12.61
C ALA A 286 16.72 -2.90 12.53
N HIS A 287 16.13 -2.15 11.57
CA HIS A 287 14.69 -2.00 11.44
C HIS A 287 14.02 -3.33 11.11
N MET A 288 13.12 -3.77 12.02
CA MET A 288 12.29 -4.98 11.88
C MET A 288 13.10 -6.29 11.64
N LYS A 289 14.36 -6.32 12.07
CA LYS A 289 15.26 -7.47 11.85
C LYS A 289 14.77 -8.77 12.50
N GLU A 290 13.98 -8.67 13.56
CA GLU A 290 13.42 -9.81 14.28
C GLU A 290 12.46 -10.61 13.39
N ILE A 291 11.73 -9.93 12.50
CA ILE A 291 10.83 -10.60 11.54
C ILE A 291 11.63 -11.41 10.53
N SER A 292 12.68 -10.82 9.97
CA SER A 292 13.56 -11.52 9.02
C SER A 292 14.19 -12.76 9.66
N ARG A 293 14.66 -12.64 10.91
CA ARG A 293 15.21 -13.78 11.66
C ARG A 293 14.14 -14.85 11.91
N LEU A 294 12.95 -14.44 12.32
CA LEU A 294 11.84 -15.36 12.59
C LEU A 294 11.47 -16.20 11.35
N VAL A 295 11.35 -15.57 10.18
CA VAL A 295 11.01 -16.31 8.95
C VAL A 295 12.14 -17.21 8.47
N MET A 296 13.40 -16.83 8.67
CA MET A 296 14.56 -17.67 8.38
C MET A 296 14.65 -18.91 9.29
N GLU A 297 14.12 -18.86 10.51
CA GLU A 297 13.97 -20.05 11.36
C GLU A 297 12.95 -21.06 10.80
N PHE A 298 11.97 -20.61 10.04
CA PHE A 298 11.01 -21.48 9.36
C PHE A 298 11.60 -22.10 8.08
N ASP A 299 12.22 -21.26 7.25
CA ASP A 299 12.95 -21.72 6.04
C ASP A 299 14.05 -20.68 5.74
N ASP A 300 15.31 -21.10 5.83
CA ASP A 300 16.51 -20.25 5.73
C ASP A 300 16.73 -19.60 4.35
N ARG A 301 15.96 -20.03 3.35
CA ARG A 301 15.96 -19.46 1.99
C ARG A 301 15.06 -18.26 1.85
N ILE A 302 14.23 -17.96 2.85
CA ILE A 302 13.27 -16.83 2.78
C ILE A 302 14.01 -15.51 2.93
N ILE A 303 13.80 -14.64 1.95
CA ILE A 303 14.25 -13.24 1.95
C ILE A 303 13.02 -12.36 1.84
N LEU A 304 12.84 -11.42 2.78
CA LEU A 304 11.66 -10.53 2.82
C LEU A 304 11.79 -9.29 1.92
N ALA A 305 13.00 -8.87 1.59
CA ALA A 305 13.28 -7.76 0.69
C ALA A 305 14.35 -8.17 -0.33
N ALA A 306 14.09 -7.92 -1.62
CA ALA A 306 15.07 -8.20 -2.68
C ALA A 306 16.30 -7.29 -2.57
N GLU A 307 16.11 -6.06 -2.12
CA GLU A 307 17.15 -5.06 -1.85
C GLU A 307 16.88 -4.37 -0.51
N ASN A 308 17.94 -4.09 0.21
CA ASN A 308 17.86 -3.32 1.44
C ASN A 308 17.92 -1.83 1.10
N LEU A 309 16.80 -1.13 1.14
CA LEU A 309 16.75 0.29 0.79
C LEU A 309 17.64 1.16 1.69
N TYR A 310 17.85 0.76 2.94
CA TYR A 310 18.76 1.44 3.86
C TYR A 310 20.25 1.41 3.41
N ASP A 311 20.63 0.45 2.57
CA ASP A 311 21.99 0.42 1.98
C ASP A 311 22.17 1.55 0.95
N ARG A 312 21.08 2.04 0.34
CA ARG A 312 21.10 3.18 -0.59
C ARG A 312 21.05 4.51 0.16
N PHE A 313 20.10 4.68 1.07
CA PHE A 313 19.96 5.84 1.95
C PHE A 313 19.34 5.42 3.28
N GLY A 314 20.17 5.19 4.26
CA GLY A 314 19.78 4.72 5.60
C GLY A 314 20.40 5.54 6.72
N LYS A 315 20.12 5.14 7.94
CA LYS A 315 20.70 5.74 9.14
C LYS A 315 22.23 5.72 9.13
N GLU A 316 22.82 4.63 8.64
CA GLU A 316 24.26 4.38 8.70
C GLU A 316 25.06 5.18 7.68
N ASN A 317 24.50 5.48 6.52
CA ASN A 317 25.20 6.15 5.40
C ASN A 317 24.60 7.51 5.02
N GLY A 318 23.40 7.82 5.49
CA GLY A 318 22.67 9.02 5.08
C GLY A 318 23.39 10.31 5.48
N SER A 319 24.07 10.32 6.64
CA SER A 319 24.85 11.47 7.07
C SER A 319 25.95 11.82 6.08
N ASP A 320 26.74 10.84 5.65
CA ASP A 320 27.84 11.05 4.70
C ASP A 320 27.33 11.50 3.33
N ILE A 321 26.22 10.90 2.88
CA ILE A 321 25.56 11.28 1.63
C ILE A 321 25.11 12.74 1.68
N LEU A 322 24.42 13.15 2.74
CA LEU A 322 23.91 14.51 2.91
C LEU A 322 25.03 15.54 3.10
N GLN A 323 26.08 15.20 3.84
CA GLN A 323 27.24 16.08 4.06
C GLN A 323 28.02 16.39 2.78
N SER A 324 27.87 15.59 1.72
CA SER A 324 28.42 15.94 0.40
C SER A 324 27.82 17.22 -0.20
N THR A 325 26.65 17.63 0.27
CA THR A 325 25.90 18.78 -0.28
C THR A 325 25.56 19.83 0.78
N PHE A 326 25.40 19.42 2.05
CA PHE A 326 24.98 20.27 3.16
C PHE A 326 26.02 20.30 4.28
N GLU A 327 26.09 21.42 5.00
CA GLU A 327 27.10 21.60 6.05
C GLU A 327 26.67 21.08 7.42
N GLN A 328 25.36 21.12 7.70
CA GLN A 328 24.81 20.74 9.00
C GLN A 328 23.82 19.60 8.82
N VAL A 329 24.15 18.43 9.34
CA VAL A 329 23.32 17.20 9.28
C VAL A 329 23.23 16.63 10.70
N GLU A 330 22.01 16.49 11.22
CA GLU A 330 21.72 15.94 12.54
C GLU A 330 20.76 14.76 12.37
N TRP A 331 21.11 13.59 12.94
CA TRP A 331 20.18 12.45 13.04
C TRP A 331 19.31 12.57 14.26
N ARG A 332 18.00 12.35 14.10
CA ARG A 332 17.05 12.21 15.21
C ARG A 332 16.36 10.87 15.12
N GLN A 333 16.56 10.06 16.14
CA GLN A 333 15.94 8.74 16.29
C GLN A 333 14.48 8.89 16.68
N TYR A 334 13.60 8.13 16.03
CA TYR A 334 12.23 7.91 16.49
C TYR A 334 12.23 6.69 17.43
N GLU A 335 12.05 6.94 18.71
CA GLU A 335 12.03 5.88 19.71
C GLU A 335 10.69 5.13 19.65
N ASP A 336 10.71 3.93 19.07
CA ASP A 336 9.53 3.09 18.93
C ASP A 336 9.90 1.62 18.78
N ALA A 337 8.92 0.75 19.03
CA ALA A 337 8.97 -0.68 18.83
C ALA A 337 7.56 -1.20 18.47
N ILE A 338 7.47 -2.42 18.01
CA ILE A 338 6.19 -3.14 17.88
C ILE A 338 6.18 -4.25 18.92
N GLU A 339 5.12 -4.29 19.73
CA GLU A 339 4.83 -5.38 20.64
C GLU A 339 3.56 -6.09 20.16
N ILE A 340 3.69 -7.35 19.78
CA ILE A 340 2.59 -8.11 19.18
C ILE A 340 2.44 -9.46 19.85
N ASP A 341 1.20 -9.82 20.17
CA ASP A 341 0.79 -11.09 20.77
C ASP A 341 -0.14 -11.91 19.85
N ASP A 342 -0.54 -11.34 18.71
CA ASP A 342 -1.31 -12.00 17.66
C ASP A 342 -0.43 -12.28 16.43
N ALA A 343 -0.43 -13.53 15.98
CA ALA A 343 0.36 -13.94 14.82
C ALA A 343 -0.22 -13.47 13.47
N GLU A 344 -1.52 -13.28 13.36
CA GLU A 344 -2.20 -13.04 12.09
C GLU A 344 -1.75 -11.72 11.41
N PRO A 345 -1.66 -10.56 12.12
CA PRO A 345 -1.14 -9.34 11.53
C PRO A 345 0.32 -9.45 11.08
N LEU A 346 1.15 -10.21 11.83
CA LEU A 346 2.54 -10.41 11.46
C LEU A 346 2.68 -11.37 10.25
N ILE A 347 1.84 -12.40 10.16
CA ILE A 347 1.75 -13.26 8.98
C ILE A 347 1.35 -12.42 7.76
N SER A 348 0.34 -11.58 7.88
CA SER A 348 -0.11 -10.67 6.82
C SER A 348 1.01 -9.72 6.38
N TYR A 349 1.77 -9.18 7.33
CA TYR A 349 2.96 -8.37 7.04
C TYR A 349 4.01 -9.16 6.25
N VAL A 350 4.39 -10.37 6.71
CA VAL A 350 5.38 -11.22 6.03
C VAL A 350 4.95 -11.52 4.59
N LEU A 351 3.68 -11.91 4.38
CA LEU A 351 3.17 -12.20 3.04
C LEU A 351 3.11 -10.97 2.13
N SER A 352 3.04 -9.77 2.72
CA SER A 352 3.05 -8.50 2.01
C SER A 352 4.44 -8.03 1.57
N CYS A 353 5.51 -8.66 2.01
CA CYS A 353 6.88 -8.30 1.67
C CYS A 353 7.21 -8.58 0.19
N HIS A 354 8.24 -7.88 -0.34
CA HIS A 354 8.61 -7.94 -1.76
C HIS A 354 9.76 -8.89 -2.08
N GLY A 355 10.03 -9.83 -1.17
CA GLY A 355 11.05 -10.85 -1.35
C GLY A 355 10.55 -12.11 -2.05
N ASN A 356 11.13 -13.25 -1.67
CA ASN A 356 10.78 -14.55 -2.21
C ASN A 356 9.89 -15.40 -1.29
N GLN A 357 9.43 -14.83 -0.17
CA GLN A 357 8.70 -15.53 0.90
C GLN A 357 7.49 -16.32 0.38
N ASN A 358 6.76 -15.77 -0.59
CA ASN A 358 5.56 -16.41 -1.14
C ASN A 358 5.88 -17.72 -1.87
N GLN A 359 7.08 -17.89 -2.42
CA GLN A 359 7.50 -19.14 -3.08
C GLN A 359 7.65 -20.29 -2.08
N TYR A 360 8.13 -19.99 -0.87
CA TYR A 360 8.40 -20.99 0.16
C TYR A 360 7.25 -21.19 1.14
N ILE A 361 6.45 -20.14 1.40
CA ILE A 361 5.34 -20.18 2.36
C ILE A 361 4.06 -20.71 1.73
N ALA A 362 3.74 -20.40 0.46
CA ALA A 362 2.46 -20.72 -0.15
C ALA A 362 2.07 -22.21 -0.06
N HIS A 363 3.04 -23.11 -0.26
CA HIS A 363 2.82 -24.57 -0.20
C HIS A 363 2.82 -25.15 1.22
N LYS A 364 3.28 -24.36 2.21
CA LYS A 364 3.43 -24.74 3.62
C LYS A 364 2.69 -23.75 4.54
N TYR A 365 1.68 -23.05 4.02
CA TYR A 365 1.02 -21.95 4.75
C TYR A 365 0.51 -22.38 6.13
N LYS A 366 -0.12 -23.57 6.24
CA LYS A 366 -0.63 -24.09 7.50
C LYS A 366 0.49 -24.37 8.52
N GLU A 367 1.62 -24.91 8.04
CA GLU A 367 2.81 -25.14 8.87
C GLU A 367 3.42 -23.82 9.30
N PHE A 368 3.52 -22.85 8.39
CA PHE A 368 4.01 -21.51 8.68
C PHE A 368 3.12 -20.80 9.71
N ARG A 369 1.79 -20.82 9.53
CA ARG A 369 0.84 -20.22 10.48
C ARG A 369 0.97 -20.87 11.87
N THR A 370 1.09 -22.18 11.94
CA THR A 370 1.29 -22.92 13.22
C THR A 370 2.63 -22.54 13.87
N PHE A 371 3.69 -22.45 13.08
CA PHE A 371 5.01 -22.01 13.53
C PHE A 371 4.93 -20.58 14.10
N MET A 372 4.36 -19.64 13.36
CA MET A 372 4.21 -18.24 13.79
C MET A 372 3.41 -18.13 15.10
N LYS A 373 2.25 -18.80 15.18
CA LYS A 373 1.45 -18.83 16.42
C LYS A 373 2.25 -19.35 17.61
N LYS A 374 3.04 -20.39 17.43
CA LYS A 374 3.89 -20.94 18.50
C LYS A 374 4.98 -19.96 18.95
N LYS A 375 5.57 -19.22 18.00
CA LYS A 375 6.68 -18.30 18.28
C LYS A 375 6.25 -17.00 18.95
N ILE A 376 5.01 -16.57 18.72
CA ILE A 376 4.47 -15.29 19.22
C ILE A 376 3.75 -15.45 20.57
N VAL A 377 3.53 -16.68 21.05
CA VAL A 377 2.94 -16.91 22.37
C VAL A 377 3.78 -16.23 23.46
N GLY A 378 3.14 -15.32 24.20
CA GLY A 378 3.79 -14.54 25.26
C GLY A 378 4.34 -13.19 24.83
N GLY A 379 4.07 -12.79 23.60
CA GLY A 379 4.50 -11.51 23.04
C GLY A 379 5.76 -11.63 22.17
N PHE A 380 5.85 -10.82 21.14
CA PHE A 380 7.00 -10.75 20.25
C PHE A 380 7.38 -9.30 20.03
N HIS A 381 8.62 -8.99 20.41
CA HIS A 381 9.20 -7.66 20.25
C HIS A 381 9.83 -7.47 18.88
N ILE A 382 9.56 -6.33 18.24
CA ILE A 382 10.13 -5.96 16.95
C ILE A 382 10.71 -4.55 17.04
N THR A 383 11.98 -4.43 16.76
CA THR A 383 12.72 -3.16 16.77
C THR A 383 12.27 -2.26 15.63
N LYS A 384 11.95 -1.01 15.92
CA LYS A 384 11.79 0.05 14.91
C LYS A 384 13.00 0.95 14.94
N ASP A 385 13.92 0.76 14.00
CA ASP A 385 15.12 1.59 13.86
C ASP A 385 14.91 2.60 12.73
N ALA A 386 14.10 3.61 13.01
CA ALA A 386 13.73 4.66 12.06
C ALA A 386 13.96 6.04 12.67
N GLY A 387 14.13 7.05 11.83
CA GLY A 387 14.34 8.41 12.26
C GLY A 387 14.42 9.37 11.09
N ILE A 388 14.86 10.57 11.35
CA ILE A 388 15.03 11.61 10.34
C ILE A 388 16.42 12.23 10.41
N PHE A 389 16.90 12.70 9.28
CA PHE A 389 17.97 13.68 9.22
C PHE A 389 17.33 15.07 9.17
N LEU A 390 17.77 15.95 10.09
CA LEU A 390 17.54 17.39 10.03
C LEU A 390 18.78 18.06 9.42
N VAL A 391 18.55 18.79 8.33
CA VAL A 391 19.62 19.31 7.50
C VAL A 391 19.38 20.79 7.24
N LYS A 392 20.39 21.65 7.41
CA LYS A 392 20.31 23.09 7.10
C LYS A 392 21.11 23.43 5.86
N LYS A 393 20.51 24.28 5.00
CA LYS A 393 21.19 24.90 3.88
C LYS A 393 22.03 26.07 4.34
#